data_0e9158bfc09dff72aaa27465ea29b128
#
_entry.id   0e9158bfc09dff72aaa27465ea29b128
#
_cell.length_a   1.000
_cell.length_b   1.000
_cell.length_c   1.000
_cell.angle_alpha   90.00
_cell.angle_beta   90.00
_cell.angle_gamma   90.00
#
_symmetry.space_group_name_H-M   'P 1'
#
loop_
_entity.id
_entity.type
_entity.pdbx_description
1 polymer ?
#
loop_
_entity_poly.entity_id
_entity_poly.type
_entity_poly.pdbx_seq_one_letter_code
_entity_poly.pdbx_strand_id
1 'polypeptide(L)'
;MVYAKAFFDLQWQFADKVTAISGLPLPRVLFEYTNLYIRFGCGRDFQSTHLIWQAYLAGLHDSDDRRAWTHRFYLTRDEAMAGPPVVATFGCFAYAQLPGDRIRLHFQNADTTGHSPLGVACVEQRRADLTALFGHVQRTLPAHVQVVGVSWLYN
;
A
#
# COMPACT_ATOMS: atom_id res chain seq x y z
N MET A 1 -1.80 -5.40 -2.39
CA MET A 1 -3.14 -4.82 -2.70
C MET A 1 -2.94 -3.81 -3.81
N VAL A 2 -3.57 -4.05 -4.96
CA VAL A 2 -3.52 -3.13 -6.11
C VAL A 2 -4.62 -2.09 -5.94
N TYR A 3 -4.26 -0.82 -6.06
CA TYR A 3 -5.24 0.28 -6.01
C TYR A 3 -6.02 0.37 -7.32
N ALA A 4 -7.34 0.45 -7.24
CA ALA A 4 -8.20 0.62 -8.40
C ALA A 4 -8.01 2.01 -9.04
N LYS A 5 -8.34 2.14 -10.33
CA LYS A 5 -8.28 3.41 -11.07
C LYS A 5 -9.01 4.55 -10.35
N ALA A 6 -10.14 4.25 -9.72
CA ALA A 6 -10.93 5.24 -8.96
C ALA A 6 -10.15 5.94 -7.84
N PHE A 7 -9.18 5.26 -7.21
CA PHE A 7 -8.29 5.91 -6.24
C PHE A 7 -7.46 7.02 -6.89
N PHE A 8 -6.90 6.77 -8.07
CA PHE A 8 -6.10 7.75 -8.80
C PHE A 8 -6.95 8.89 -9.37
N ASP A 9 -8.16 8.57 -9.83
CA ASP A 9 -9.11 9.59 -10.26
C ASP A 9 -9.48 10.56 -9.11
N LEU A 10 -9.62 10.05 -7.88
CA LEU A 10 -9.83 10.87 -6.68
C LEU A 10 -8.62 11.75 -6.36
N GLN A 11 -7.39 11.22 -6.45
CA GLN A 11 -6.18 12.01 -6.25
C GLN A 11 -6.10 13.18 -7.26
N TRP A 12 -6.49 12.93 -8.51
CA TRP A 12 -6.53 13.95 -9.55
C TRP A 12 -7.60 14.99 -9.31
N GLN A 13 -8.83 14.58 -8.92
CA GLN A 13 -9.90 15.53 -8.58
C GLN A 13 -9.49 16.45 -7.44
N PHE A 14 -8.78 15.91 -6.46
CA PHE A 14 -8.27 16.69 -5.34
C PHE A 14 -7.16 17.66 -5.80
N ALA A 15 -6.21 17.19 -6.60
CA ALA A 15 -5.13 18.02 -7.13
C ALA A 15 -5.66 19.17 -8.00
N ASP A 16 -6.63 18.90 -8.88
CA ASP A 16 -7.28 19.92 -9.72
C ASP A 16 -7.93 21.02 -8.86
N LYS A 17 -8.64 20.63 -7.77
CA LYS A 17 -9.26 21.59 -6.84
C LYS A 17 -8.22 22.42 -6.07
N VAL A 18 -7.17 21.77 -5.56
CA VAL A 18 -6.09 22.47 -4.85
C VAL A 18 -5.41 23.47 -5.78
N THR A 19 -5.08 23.06 -7.01
CA THR A 19 -4.48 23.95 -8.01
C THR A 19 -5.39 25.16 -8.29
N ALA A 20 -6.69 24.93 -8.49
CA ALA A 20 -7.65 26.00 -8.78
C ALA A 20 -7.80 27.02 -7.64
N ILE A 21 -7.73 26.56 -6.37
CA ILE A 21 -7.90 27.42 -5.20
C ILE A 21 -6.59 28.12 -4.82
N SER A 22 -5.45 27.41 -4.88
CA SER A 22 -4.18 27.93 -4.38
C SER A 22 -3.33 28.63 -5.43
N GLY A 23 -3.59 28.39 -6.73
CA GLY A 23 -2.74 28.85 -7.83
C GLY A 23 -1.37 28.15 -7.89
N LEU A 24 -1.12 27.14 -7.08
CA LEU A 24 0.12 26.39 -7.10
C LEU A 24 0.29 25.59 -8.40
N PRO A 25 1.52 25.44 -8.93
CA PRO A 25 1.76 24.61 -10.10
C PRO A 25 1.36 23.16 -9.84
N LEU A 26 0.68 22.54 -10.81
CA LEU A 26 0.18 21.17 -10.70
C LEU A 26 1.24 20.14 -10.26
N PRO A 27 2.48 20.13 -10.79
CA PRO A 27 3.51 19.19 -10.31
C PRO A 27 3.80 19.30 -8.81
N ARG A 28 3.75 20.50 -8.27
CA ARG A 28 3.91 20.75 -6.83
C ARG A 28 2.72 20.24 -6.04
N VAL A 29 1.49 20.47 -6.55
CA VAL A 29 0.28 19.95 -5.91
C VAL A 29 0.27 18.42 -5.90
N LEU A 30 0.62 17.76 -6.99
CA LEU A 30 0.73 16.31 -7.06
C LEU A 30 1.74 15.76 -6.06
N PHE A 31 2.84 16.46 -5.86
CA PHE A 31 3.92 16.08 -4.96
C PHE A 31 3.56 16.27 -3.47
N GLU A 32 3.05 17.46 -3.11
CA GLU A 32 2.85 17.86 -1.71
C GLU A 32 1.46 17.46 -1.16
N TYR A 33 0.44 17.37 -2.01
CA TYR A 33 -0.96 17.24 -1.59
C TYR A 33 -1.63 15.92 -1.97
N THR A 34 -0.93 15.04 -2.69
CA THR A 34 -1.46 13.72 -3.04
C THR A 34 -0.58 12.59 -2.47
N ASN A 35 -1.12 11.39 -2.49
CA ASN A 35 -0.36 10.20 -2.09
C ASN A 35 0.44 9.55 -3.24
N LEU A 36 0.48 10.15 -4.43
CA LEU A 36 1.05 9.54 -5.62
C LEU A 36 2.53 9.21 -5.45
N TYR A 37 3.31 10.13 -4.88
CA TYR A 37 4.74 9.95 -4.65
C TYR A 37 5.04 8.65 -3.87
N ILE A 38 4.33 8.46 -2.76
CA ILE A 38 4.48 7.27 -1.91
C ILE A 38 3.98 6.02 -2.64
N ARG A 39 2.87 6.13 -3.39
CA ARG A 39 2.28 4.99 -4.12
C ARG A 39 3.13 4.53 -5.29
N PHE A 40 3.94 5.39 -5.85
CA PHE A 40 4.92 4.99 -6.89
C PHE A 40 6.20 4.39 -6.30
N GLY A 41 6.32 4.29 -4.98
CA GLY A 41 7.48 3.68 -4.32
C GLY A 41 8.68 4.61 -4.23
N CYS A 42 8.47 5.92 -4.28
CA CYS A 42 9.54 6.91 -4.12
C CYS A 42 10.03 7.05 -2.67
N GLY A 43 9.40 6.35 -1.71
CA GLY A 43 9.75 6.45 -0.29
C GLY A 43 8.89 7.46 0.46
N ARG A 44 9.30 7.75 1.71
CA ARG A 44 8.62 8.74 2.58
C ARG A 44 9.35 10.07 2.62
N ASP A 45 10.62 10.09 2.26
CA ASP A 45 11.42 11.30 2.15
C ASP A 45 11.11 11.97 0.81
N PHE A 46 10.37 13.07 0.87
CA PHE A 46 9.89 13.78 -0.31
C PHE A 46 11.05 14.50 -1.00
N GLN A 47 11.56 13.91 -2.08
CA GLN A 47 12.63 14.46 -2.92
C GLN A 47 12.09 14.70 -4.34
N SER A 48 11.97 15.94 -4.74
CA SER A 48 11.46 16.31 -6.08
C SER A 48 12.35 15.78 -7.22
N THR A 49 13.62 15.52 -6.93
CA THR A 49 14.61 14.96 -7.87
C THR A 49 14.65 13.44 -7.92
N HIS A 50 13.78 12.74 -7.18
CA HIS A 50 13.74 11.28 -7.18
C HIS A 50 13.47 10.74 -8.58
N LEU A 51 14.29 9.82 -9.07
CA LEU A 51 14.26 9.35 -10.47
C LEU A 51 12.90 8.83 -10.91
N ILE A 52 12.21 8.06 -10.06
CA ILE A 52 10.86 7.52 -10.35
C ILE A 52 9.87 8.67 -10.50
N TRP A 53 9.96 9.69 -9.63
CA TRP A 53 9.08 10.85 -9.68
C TRP A 53 9.31 11.67 -10.94
N GLN A 54 10.55 11.88 -11.31
CA GLN A 54 10.90 12.59 -12.55
C GLN A 54 10.42 11.83 -13.80
N ALA A 55 10.57 10.50 -13.81
CA ALA A 55 10.04 9.67 -14.90
C ALA A 55 8.51 9.75 -15.02
N TYR A 56 7.80 9.78 -13.88
CA TYR A 56 6.36 10.00 -13.85
C TYR A 56 5.96 11.35 -14.45
N LEU A 57 6.63 12.43 -14.01
CA LEU A 57 6.34 13.79 -14.50
C LEU A 57 6.63 13.96 -15.98
N ALA A 58 7.71 13.36 -16.49
CA ALA A 58 8.04 13.37 -17.91
C ALA A 58 6.92 12.72 -18.73
N GLY A 59 6.52 11.49 -18.40
CA GLY A 59 5.43 10.82 -19.12
C GLY A 59 4.07 11.48 -18.91
N LEU A 60 3.85 12.19 -17.79
CA LEU A 60 2.66 12.99 -17.56
C LEU A 60 2.57 14.19 -18.51
N HIS A 61 3.72 14.81 -18.80
CA HIS A 61 3.81 15.93 -19.75
C HIS A 61 3.44 15.49 -21.17
N ASP A 62 3.88 14.30 -21.55
CA ASP A 62 3.69 13.74 -22.90
C ASP A 62 2.34 13.02 -23.09
N SER A 63 1.53 12.94 -22.05
CA SER A 63 0.28 12.17 -22.08
C SER A 63 -0.94 13.03 -22.34
N ASP A 64 -1.78 12.65 -23.29
CA ASP A 64 -3.11 13.26 -23.54
C ASP A 64 -4.10 12.92 -22.42
N ASP A 65 -4.02 11.73 -21.82
CA ASP A 65 -4.84 11.30 -20.68
C ASP A 65 -3.98 11.11 -19.43
N ARG A 66 -3.86 12.17 -18.65
CA ARG A 66 -3.09 12.21 -17.40
C ARG A 66 -3.58 11.21 -16.34
N ARG A 67 -4.88 10.94 -16.28
CA ARG A 67 -5.45 10.00 -15.30
C ARG A 67 -5.15 8.56 -15.69
N ALA A 68 -5.33 8.21 -16.95
CA ALA A 68 -4.97 6.91 -17.46
C ALA A 68 -3.45 6.67 -17.37
N TRP A 69 -2.62 7.67 -17.68
CA TRP A 69 -1.17 7.60 -17.49
C TRP A 69 -0.80 7.31 -16.05
N THR A 70 -1.35 8.05 -15.10
CA THR A 70 -1.07 7.88 -13.66
C THR A 70 -1.36 6.47 -13.18
N HIS A 71 -2.51 5.91 -13.57
CA HIS A 71 -2.87 4.54 -13.20
C HIS A 71 -1.95 3.50 -13.88
N ARG A 72 -1.64 3.66 -15.17
CA ARG A 72 -0.69 2.77 -15.86
C ARG A 72 0.69 2.82 -15.24
N PHE A 73 1.20 4.02 -14.93
CA PHE A 73 2.49 4.19 -14.27
C PHE A 73 2.53 3.48 -12.91
N TYR A 74 1.45 3.58 -12.13
CA TYR A 74 1.33 2.85 -10.88
C TYR A 74 1.38 1.33 -11.10
N LEU A 75 0.65 0.78 -12.07
CA LEU A 75 0.62 -0.66 -12.31
C LEU A 75 2.01 -1.21 -12.67
N THR A 76 2.79 -0.49 -13.49
CA THR A 76 4.17 -0.90 -13.80
C THR A 76 5.08 -0.84 -12.56
N ARG A 77 4.79 0.05 -11.61
CA ARG A 77 5.53 0.15 -10.34
C ARG A 77 5.09 -0.90 -9.33
N ASP A 78 3.78 -1.21 -9.25
CA ASP A 78 3.25 -2.23 -8.35
C ASP A 78 3.84 -3.61 -8.70
N GLU A 79 3.95 -3.95 -9.98
CA GLU A 79 4.65 -5.15 -10.45
C GLU A 79 6.12 -5.18 -10.00
N ALA A 80 6.84 -4.06 -10.12
CA ALA A 80 8.23 -3.94 -9.71
C ALA A 80 8.41 -3.95 -8.18
N MET A 81 7.38 -3.55 -7.44
CA MET A 81 7.35 -3.49 -5.98
C MET A 81 6.60 -4.66 -5.34
N ALA A 82 6.11 -5.60 -6.14
CA ALA A 82 5.44 -6.78 -5.65
C ALA A 82 6.30 -7.43 -4.57
N GLY A 83 5.87 -7.28 -3.33
CA GLY A 83 6.51 -7.93 -2.19
C GLY A 83 6.41 -9.45 -2.34
N PRO A 84 7.08 -10.21 -1.49
CA PRO A 84 6.98 -11.65 -1.53
C PRO A 84 5.51 -12.09 -1.47
N PRO A 85 5.14 -13.14 -2.24
CA PRO A 85 3.76 -13.58 -2.32
C PRO A 85 3.25 -14.00 -0.94
N VAL A 86 1.96 -13.77 -0.71
CA VAL A 86 1.28 -14.29 0.47
C VAL A 86 1.31 -15.81 0.42
N VAL A 87 1.81 -16.44 1.50
CA VAL A 87 1.93 -17.89 1.63
C VAL A 87 0.61 -18.50 2.08
N ALA A 88 -0.02 -17.88 3.09
CA ALA A 88 -1.30 -18.34 3.62
C ALA A 88 -2.06 -17.19 4.30
N THR A 89 -3.40 -17.35 4.38
CA THR A 89 -4.32 -16.39 4.99
C THR A 89 -5.18 -17.07 6.05
N PHE A 90 -5.37 -16.41 7.18
CA PHE A 90 -6.18 -16.86 8.31
C PHE A 90 -7.08 -15.71 8.76
N GLY A 91 -8.33 -15.72 8.35
CA GLY A 91 -9.25 -14.60 8.56
C GLY A 91 -8.71 -13.29 8.01
N CYS A 92 -8.51 -12.31 8.87
CA CYS A 92 -7.94 -11.00 8.49
C CYS A 92 -6.40 -10.95 8.48
N PHE A 93 -5.72 -12.04 8.80
CA PHE A 93 -4.27 -12.09 8.83
C PHE A 93 -3.72 -12.96 7.71
N ALA A 94 -2.65 -12.48 7.10
CA ALA A 94 -1.91 -13.21 6.09
C ALA A 94 -0.42 -13.08 6.39
N TYR A 95 0.39 -14.01 5.91
CA TYR A 95 1.83 -13.83 5.98
C TYR A 95 2.53 -14.09 4.64
N ALA A 96 3.64 -13.41 4.46
CA ALA A 96 4.58 -13.62 3.37
C ALA A 96 5.93 -14.02 3.95
N GLN A 97 6.64 -14.93 3.29
CA GLN A 97 7.98 -15.33 3.70
C GLN A 97 9.01 -14.34 3.17
N LEU A 98 9.94 -13.94 4.03
CA LEU A 98 11.06 -13.06 3.71
C LEU A 98 12.38 -13.86 3.76
N PRO A 99 13.45 -13.37 3.12
CA PRO A 99 14.77 -13.95 3.28
C PRO A 99 15.25 -13.97 4.74
N GLY A 100 16.04 -14.99 5.12
CA GLY A 100 16.65 -15.10 6.45
C GLY A 100 15.67 -15.51 7.55
N ASP A 101 14.86 -16.54 7.29
CA ASP A 101 13.92 -17.13 8.26
C ASP A 101 13.00 -16.10 8.91
N ARG A 102 12.47 -15.19 8.11
CA ARG A 102 11.55 -14.15 8.55
C ARG A 102 10.20 -14.27 7.83
N ILE A 103 9.14 -13.93 8.53
CA ILE A 103 7.82 -13.75 7.93
C ILE A 103 7.35 -12.32 8.15
N ARG A 104 6.67 -11.78 7.14
CA ARG A 104 5.94 -10.51 7.26
C ARG A 104 4.48 -10.81 7.50
N LEU A 105 3.96 -10.34 8.62
CA LEU A 105 2.55 -10.41 8.93
C LEU A 105 1.82 -9.22 8.28
N HIS A 106 0.70 -9.51 7.62
CA HIS A 106 -0.19 -8.53 7.04
C HIS A 106 -1.57 -8.63 7.70
N PHE A 107 -2.13 -7.49 8.07
CA PHE A 107 -3.52 -7.38 8.42
C PHE A 107 -4.31 -6.88 7.20
N GLN A 108 -5.37 -7.59 6.84
CA GLN A 108 -6.28 -7.22 5.76
C GLN A 108 -7.68 -7.01 6.34
N ASN A 109 -8.29 -5.88 5.99
CA ASN A 109 -9.70 -5.68 6.35
C ASN A 109 -10.59 -6.50 5.41
N ALA A 110 -10.77 -7.78 5.74
CA ALA A 110 -11.64 -8.69 4.99
C ALA A 110 -13.08 -8.73 5.52
N ASP A 111 -13.37 -7.95 6.57
CA ASP A 111 -14.64 -7.99 7.25
C ASP A 111 -15.60 -6.95 6.67
N THR A 112 -16.71 -7.41 6.09
CA THR A 112 -17.75 -6.57 5.45
C THR A 112 -18.93 -6.32 6.38
N THR A 113 -18.84 -6.68 7.66
CA THR A 113 -19.96 -6.64 8.61
C THR A 113 -20.30 -5.26 9.16
N GLY A 114 -19.64 -4.21 8.67
CA GLY A 114 -19.88 -2.82 9.11
C GLY A 114 -19.25 -2.45 10.46
N HIS A 115 -18.60 -3.39 11.15
CA HIS A 115 -17.84 -3.12 12.36
C HIS A 115 -16.36 -2.81 12.05
N SER A 116 -15.71 -2.06 12.94
CA SER A 116 -14.26 -1.92 12.85
C SER A 116 -13.60 -3.29 12.95
N PRO A 117 -12.75 -3.70 12.00
CA PRO A 117 -12.15 -5.04 12.00
C PRO A 117 -11.22 -5.29 13.20
N LEU A 118 -10.78 -4.24 13.88
CA LEU A 118 -10.03 -4.28 15.15
C LEU A 118 -10.89 -3.87 16.35
N GLY A 119 -12.21 -3.75 16.17
CA GLY A 119 -13.13 -3.42 17.25
C GLY A 119 -13.26 -4.54 18.28
N VAL A 120 -13.72 -4.18 19.49
CA VAL A 120 -13.90 -5.10 20.61
C VAL A 120 -14.76 -6.32 20.25
N ALA A 121 -15.79 -6.12 19.41
CA ALA A 121 -16.66 -7.20 18.94
C ALA A 121 -15.92 -8.29 18.13
N CYS A 122 -14.76 -7.99 17.56
CA CYS A 122 -14.00 -8.91 16.74
C CYS A 122 -12.79 -9.55 17.47
N VAL A 123 -12.53 -9.20 18.72
CA VAL A 123 -11.31 -9.61 19.44
C VAL A 123 -11.15 -11.13 19.49
N GLU A 124 -12.19 -11.87 19.88
CA GLU A 124 -12.12 -13.33 19.98
C GLU A 124 -11.86 -13.98 18.60
N GLN A 125 -12.50 -13.49 17.55
CA GLN A 125 -12.25 -13.98 16.21
C GLN A 125 -10.81 -13.69 15.75
N ARG A 126 -10.30 -12.49 16.01
CA ARG A 126 -8.92 -12.12 15.67
C ARG A 126 -7.89 -12.93 16.43
N ARG A 127 -8.18 -13.24 17.69
CA ARG A 127 -7.36 -14.15 18.50
C ARG A 127 -7.33 -15.56 17.92
N ALA A 128 -8.48 -16.09 17.51
CA ALA A 128 -8.57 -17.39 16.87
C ALA A 128 -7.79 -17.41 15.51
N ASP A 129 -7.95 -16.38 14.68
CA ASP A 129 -7.25 -16.22 13.41
C ASP A 129 -5.73 -16.21 13.60
N LEU A 130 -5.22 -15.43 14.57
CA LEU A 130 -3.79 -15.38 14.90
C LEU A 130 -3.28 -16.70 15.46
N THR A 131 -4.06 -17.37 16.32
CA THR A 131 -3.70 -18.67 16.87
C THR A 131 -3.56 -19.71 15.75
N ALA A 132 -4.50 -19.72 14.80
CA ALA A 132 -4.43 -20.61 13.65
C ALA A 132 -3.22 -20.32 12.76
N LEU A 133 -2.93 -19.01 12.51
CA LEU A 133 -1.76 -18.58 11.74
C LEU A 133 -0.45 -19.03 12.40
N PHE A 134 -0.26 -18.73 13.68
CA PHE A 134 0.99 -19.11 14.37
C PHE A 134 1.11 -20.62 14.54
N GLY A 135 0.01 -21.33 14.77
CA GLY A 135 0.03 -22.79 14.76
C GLY A 135 0.43 -23.37 13.39
N HIS A 136 0.02 -22.76 12.29
CA HIS A 136 0.48 -23.13 10.96
C HIS A 136 1.99 -22.83 10.79
N VAL A 137 2.43 -21.62 11.12
CA VAL A 137 3.85 -21.21 11.04
C VAL A 137 4.75 -22.16 11.82
N GLN A 138 4.37 -22.51 13.04
CA GLN A 138 5.16 -23.45 13.88
C GLN A 138 5.30 -24.86 13.28
N ARG A 139 4.31 -25.31 12.50
CA ARG A 139 4.36 -26.62 11.85
C ARG A 139 5.12 -26.60 10.53
N THR A 140 5.19 -25.47 9.85
CA THR A 140 5.68 -25.39 8.46
C THR A 140 7.02 -24.70 8.30
N LEU A 141 7.44 -23.91 9.31
CA LEU A 141 8.66 -23.12 9.27
C LEU A 141 9.61 -23.48 10.42
N PRO A 142 10.90 -23.15 10.32
CA PRO A 142 11.87 -23.38 11.40
C PRO A 142 11.47 -22.76 12.72
N ALA A 143 11.81 -23.39 13.84
CA ALA A 143 11.42 -22.94 15.19
C ALA A 143 11.91 -21.53 15.57
N HIS A 144 12.93 -21.02 14.86
CA HIS A 144 13.54 -19.71 15.13
C HIS A 144 13.07 -18.60 14.16
N VAL A 145 11.97 -18.82 13.43
CA VAL A 145 11.45 -17.82 12.49
C VAL A 145 11.10 -16.52 13.21
N GLN A 146 11.55 -15.40 12.65
CA GLN A 146 11.25 -14.07 13.17
C GLN A 146 9.98 -13.52 12.51
N VAL A 147 9.09 -12.95 13.32
CA VAL A 147 7.87 -12.28 12.85
C VAL A 147 8.10 -10.79 12.74
N VAL A 148 7.92 -10.24 11.54
CA VAL A 148 7.98 -8.80 11.28
C VAL A 148 6.57 -8.30 11.02
N GLY A 149 6.08 -7.42 11.88
CA GLY A 149 4.82 -6.72 11.69
C GLY A 149 5.09 -5.28 11.26
N VAL A 150 4.33 -4.79 10.26
CA VAL A 150 4.28 -3.37 9.93
C VAL A 150 2.89 -2.87 10.29
N SER A 151 2.80 -2.00 11.29
CA SER A 151 1.55 -1.41 11.72
C SER A 151 1.61 0.12 11.60
N TRP A 152 0.57 0.70 11.01
CA TRP A 152 0.37 2.14 11.01
C TRP A 152 0.13 2.73 12.42
N LEU A 153 -0.13 1.86 13.42
CA LEU A 153 -0.31 2.27 14.82
C LEU A 153 1.00 2.67 15.52
N TYR A 154 2.16 2.41 14.91
CA TYR A 154 3.48 2.73 15.46
C TYR A 154 4.15 3.95 14.79
N ASN A 155 3.41 4.73 14.01
CA ASN A 155 3.90 5.98 13.39
C ASN A 155 3.30 7.19 14.10
#